data_c3773077c653803d1601b41f309c0ec3
#
_entry.id   c3773077c653803d1601b41f309c0ec3
#
_cell.length_a   1.000
_cell.length_b   1.000
_cell.length_c   1.000
_cell.angle_alpha   90.00
_cell.angle_beta   90.00
_cell.angle_gamma   90.00
#
_symmetry.space_group_name_H-M   'P 1'
#
loop_
_entity.id
_entity.type
_entity.pdbx_description
1 polymer ?
#
loop_
_entity_poly.entity_id
_entity_poly.type
_entity_poly.pdbx_seq_one_letter_code
_entity_poly.pdbx_strand_id
1 'polypeptide(L)'
;VLARIIIGLGVSLLCFAVAGRRFFWLSKLIRSGKPAPRRWQGFRKVTEAEVVEVAGQKKLLKWTVPGLAHFFTMWGFTVLFTTIIEAYGGLFNRDFHIPFIGQSNWLAFTEDFFSVAVLISLVVFSIIRIKNAPARKERESRFYGSHLGAAWIVLGLIFLVIATLLMYRAGQINAGHFPFPRTVGAGMASPTDVVSNQLMASPWAFASQTLAHWLAPLGTGVNSVIEVVFLLANVGVIAGFMVFVSYSKHLHIFLAPINIGVSRRPRGLGGLDKTPDMDMENVTEDTVFGVGKMEDFTWKQMLDFSTCTECGRCQSVCPAWTTGKPLSPKLLIMGLRENMFASADRLLSGEGGGDVATLVPTTIDPDVLWSCTTCGSCVEQCPVDIEHVDAIIDMRRYEVLMESRFPTEAGLLLRNMENQGDPWGLGASKRTDWLAELDFEVPIFDGPIPAEIEYLYWVGCAGSLDERGRKQIVSTARMLHRAG
;
A
#
# COMPACT_ATOMS: atom_id res chain seq x y z
N VAL A 1 -3.39 14.44 -39.62
CA VAL A 1 -2.18 14.18 -38.80
C VAL A 1 -1.97 15.30 -37.82
N LEU A 2 -1.79 16.58 -38.28
CA LEU A 2 -1.45 17.71 -37.42
C LEU A 2 -2.44 17.91 -36.23
N ALA A 3 -3.74 17.89 -36.47
CA ALA A 3 -4.77 18.04 -35.46
C ALA A 3 -4.68 16.92 -34.40
N ARG A 4 -4.44 15.67 -34.82
CA ARG A 4 -4.27 14.51 -33.91
C ARG A 4 -3.06 14.69 -32.99
N ILE A 5 -1.92 15.16 -33.54
CA ILE A 5 -0.71 15.43 -32.77
C ILE A 5 -0.95 16.58 -31.75
N ILE A 6 -1.52 17.71 -32.23
CA ILE A 6 -1.76 18.87 -31.35
C ILE A 6 -2.69 18.54 -30.21
N ILE A 7 -3.81 17.86 -30.48
CA ILE A 7 -4.78 17.48 -29.43
C ILE A 7 -4.14 16.47 -28.47
N GLY A 8 -3.56 15.37 -28.98
CA GLY A 8 -2.99 14.31 -28.14
C GLY A 8 -1.84 14.80 -27.26
N LEU A 9 -0.88 15.52 -27.84
CA LEU A 9 0.24 16.06 -27.08
C LEU A 9 -0.17 17.23 -26.17
N GLY A 10 -1.07 18.10 -26.62
CA GLY A 10 -1.54 19.23 -25.82
C GLY A 10 -2.22 18.77 -24.53
N VAL A 11 -3.14 17.81 -24.62
CA VAL A 11 -3.81 17.21 -23.46
C VAL A 11 -2.78 16.51 -22.56
N SER A 12 -1.87 15.73 -23.14
CA SER A 12 -0.85 15.01 -22.36
C SER A 12 0.08 15.97 -21.62
N LEU A 13 0.60 16.99 -22.26
CA LEU A 13 1.48 17.98 -21.63
C LEU A 13 0.79 18.71 -20.46
N LEU A 14 -0.47 19.13 -20.66
CA LEU A 14 -1.25 19.76 -19.60
C LEU A 14 -1.42 18.83 -18.40
N CYS A 15 -1.88 17.61 -18.63
CA CYS A 15 -2.10 16.63 -17.55
C CYS A 15 -0.80 16.24 -16.85
N PHE A 16 0.29 16.03 -17.59
CA PHE A 16 1.59 15.70 -16.99
C PHE A 16 2.19 16.88 -16.22
N ALA A 17 1.97 18.12 -16.65
CA ALA A 17 2.39 19.29 -15.90
C ALA A 17 1.64 19.39 -14.55
N VAL A 18 0.32 19.16 -14.55
CA VAL A 18 -0.49 19.15 -13.32
C VAL A 18 -0.07 18.00 -12.39
N ALA A 19 0.06 16.78 -12.89
CA ALA A 19 0.49 15.63 -12.11
C ALA A 19 1.94 15.81 -11.58
N GLY A 20 2.85 16.28 -12.42
CA GLY A 20 4.24 16.55 -12.05
C GLY A 20 4.38 17.59 -10.96
N ARG A 21 3.60 18.69 -11.04
CA ARG A 21 3.53 19.69 -9.96
C ARG A 21 3.07 19.05 -8.64
N ARG A 22 2.08 18.17 -8.67
CA ARG A 22 1.58 17.47 -7.48
C ARG A 22 2.61 16.51 -6.91
N PHE A 23 3.28 15.71 -7.74
CA PHE A 23 4.37 14.82 -7.30
C PHE A 23 5.54 15.59 -6.69
N PHE A 24 5.91 16.70 -7.29
CA PHE A 24 6.97 17.56 -6.75
C PHE A 24 6.60 18.14 -5.38
N TRP A 25 5.38 18.65 -5.25
CA TRP A 25 4.84 19.16 -3.99
C TRP A 25 4.84 18.05 -2.92
N LEU A 26 4.33 16.86 -3.26
CA LEU A 26 4.28 15.73 -2.33
C LEU A 26 5.68 15.26 -1.91
N SER A 27 6.62 15.23 -2.84
CA SER A 27 8.02 14.89 -2.54
C SER A 27 8.66 15.87 -1.56
N LYS A 28 8.37 17.17 -1.70
CA LYS A 28 8.81 18.18 -0.73
C LYS A 28 8.16 17.95 0.64
N LEU A 29 6.85 17.68 0.67
CA LEU A 29 6.11 17.46 1.90
C LEU A 29 6.62 16.22 2.65
N ILE A 30 6.84 15.10 1.97
CA ILE A 30 7.40 13.90 2.60
C ILE A 30 8.82 14.16 3.14
N ARG A 31 9.63 14.91 2.40
CA ARG A 31 11.02 15.23 2.80
C ARG A 31 11.13 16.28 3.91
N SER A 32 10.05 16.99 4.25
CA SER A 32 10.04 17.91 5.40
C SER A 32 10.03 17.19 6.74
N GLY A 33 9.72 15.88 6.77
CA GLY A 33 9.80 15.07 7.98
C GLY A 33 11.22 14.91 8.51
N LYS A 34 11.33 14.61 9.82
CA LYS A 34 12.60 14.36 10.50
C LYS A 34 13.39 13.20 9.83
N PRO A 35 14.70 13.12 9.98
CA PRO A 35 15.50 12.02 9.46
C PRO A 35 15.03 10.66 9.98
N ALA A 36 15.04 9.66 9.09
CA ALA A 36 14.78 8.27 9.44
C ALA A 36 16.02 7.43 9.12
N PRO A 37 16.92 7.19 10.09
CA PRO A 37 18.17 6.46 9.86
C PRO A 37 17.92 4.98 9.54
N ARG A 38 18.91 4.33 8.91
CA ARG A 38 18.92 2.88 8.64
C ARG A 38 17.80 2.35 7.74
N ARG A 39 17.17 3.20 6.93
CA ARG A 39 16.10 2.77 6.00
C ARG A 39 16.65 2.11 4.74
N TRP A 40 17.86 2.46 4.31
CA TRP A 40 18.52 1.78 3.22
C TRP A 40 19.30 0.57 3.73
N GLN A 41 18.84 -0.62 3.37
CA GLN A 41 19.41 -1.89 3.85
C GLN A 41 20.26 -2.62 2.81
N GLY A 42 20.66 -1.91 1.76
CA GLY A 42 21.48 -2.43 0.68
C GLY A 42 20.65 -2.96 -0.50
N PHE A 43 21.28 -2.90 -1.68
CA PHE A 43 20.62 -3.19 -2.97
C PHE A 43 19.97 -4.57 -3.02
N ARG A 44 20.65 -5.61 -2.53
CA ARG A 44 20.12 -6.99 -2.54
C ARG A 44 18.78 -7.12 -1.80
N LYS A 45 18.69 -6.58 -0.58
CA LYS A 45 17.47 -6.68 0.23
C LYS A 45 16.32 -5.87 -0.36
N VAL A 46 16.63 -4.70 -0.92
CA VAL A 46 15.63 -3.87 -1.62
C VAL A 46 15.12 -4.61 -2.85
N THR A 47 16.01 -5.12 -3.70
CA THR A 47 15.61 -5.87 -4.90
C THR A 47 14.78 -7.11 -4.56
N GLU A 48 15.18 -7.88 -3.53
CA GLU A 48 14.39 -9.02 -3.05
C GLU A 48 12.98 -8.59 -2.62
N ALA A 49 12.87 -7.48 -1.91
CA ALA A 49 11.59 -6.93 -1.50
C ALA A 49 10.72 -6.53 -2.69
N GLU A 50 11.30 -5.84 -3.68
CA GLU A 50 10.59 -5.42 -4.88
C GLU A 50 10.11 -6.64 -5.70
N VAL A 51 10.96 -7.64 -5.88
CA VAL A 51 10.58 -8.85 -6.62
C VAL A 51 9.49 -9.64 -5.89
N VAL A 52 9.61 -9.83 -4.58
CA VAL A 52 8.68 -10.68 -3.83
C VAL A 52 7.37 -9.97 -3.50
N GLU A 53 7.43 -8.71 -3.07
CA GLU A 53 6.26 -8.02 -2.55
C GLU A 53 5.58 -7.09 -3.57
N VAL A 54 6.32 -6.49 -4.49
CA VAL A 54 5.75 -5.65 -5.55
C VAL A 54 5.42 -6.50 -6.77
N ALA A 55 6.40 -7.11 -7.42
CA ALA A 55 6.16 -7.90 -8.62
C ALA A 55 5.38 -9.19 -8.33
N GLY A 56 5.78 -9.95 -7.31
CA GLY A 56 5.14 -11.21 -6.90
C GLY A 56 3.89 -11.03 -6.04
N GLN A 57 3.65 -9.85 -5.48
CA GLN A 57 2.48 -9.48 -4.66
C GLN A 57 2.17 -10.49 -3.53
N LYS A 58 3.21 -11.09 -2.92
CA LYS A 58 3.08 -12.15 -1.92
C LYS A 58 2.09 -11.83 -0.80
N LYS A 59 2.12 -10.61 -0.25
CA LYS A 59 1.18 -10.19 0.80
C LYS A 59 -0.24 -10.02 0.28
N LEU A 60 -0.41 -9.50 -0.93
CA LEU A 60 -1.72 -9.33 -1.54
C LEU A 60 -2.39 -10.67 -1.81
N LEU A 61 -1.64 -11.66 -2.29
CA LEU A 61 -2.12 -13.01 -2.61
C LEU A 61 -2.53 -13.83 -1.37
N LYS A 62 -2.14 -13.45 -0.14
CA LYS A 62 -2.69 -14.03 1.09
C LYS A 62 -4.23 -13.94 1.15
N TRP A 63 -4.82 -12.95 0.49
CA TRP A 63 -6.27 -12.83 0.29
C TRP A 63 -6.59 -13.18 -1.16
N THR A 64 -6.75 -14.46 -1.45
CA THR A 64 -6.71 -15.04 -2.79
C THR A 64 -7.55 -14.29 -3.84
N VAL A 65 -8.84 -14.09 -3.61
CA VAL A 65 -9.73 -13.49 -4.63
C VAL A 65 -9.36 -12.02 -4.94
N PRO A 66 -9.33 -11.09 -3.96
CA PRO A 66 -8.94 -9.72 -4.25
C PRO A 66 -7.46 -9.59 -4.61
N GLY A 67 -6.60 -10.50 -4.11
CA GLY A 67 -5.18 -10.53 -4.43
C GLY A 67 -4.93 -10.90 -5.88
N LEU A 68 -5.60 -11.95 -6.38
CA LEU A 68 -5.47 -12.38 -7.76
C LEU A 68 -6.03 -11.33 -8.74
N ALA A 69 -7.17 -10.72 -8.43
CA ALA A 69 -7.71 -9.62 -9.23
C ALA A 69 -6.73 -8.44 -9.26
N HIS A 70 -6.10 -8.10 -8.13
CA HIS A 70 -5.08 -7.04 -8.10
C HIS A 70 -3.82 -7.42 -8.87
N PHE A 71 -3.40 -8.67 -8.80
CA PHE A 71 -2.25 -9.18 -9.55
C PHE A 71 -2.43 -8.98 -11.06
N PHE A 72 -3.58 -9.38 -11.61
CA PHE A 72 -3.86 -9.15 -13.03
C PHE A 72 -4.02 -7.67 -13.38
N THR A 73 -4.54 -6.85 -12.47
CA THR A 73 -4.64 -5.40 -12.69
C THR A 73 -3.26 -4.75 -12.74
N MET A 74 -2.35 -5.08 -11.82
CA MET A 74 -0.99 -4.52 -11.78
C MET A 74 -0.15 -4.98 -12.96
N TRP A 75 -0.13 -6.31 -13.24
CA TRP A 75 0.59 -6.82 -14.39
C TRP A 75 -0.04 -6.36 -15.71
N GLY A 76 -1.39 -6.22 -15.75
CA GLY A 76 -2.08 -5.60 -16.87
C GLY A 76 -1.59 -4.17 -17.11
N PHE A 77 -1.49 -3.34 -16.07
CA PHE A 77 -0.92 -2.00 -16.20
C PHE A 77 0.52 -2.03 -16.75
N THR A 78 1.35 -2.98 -16.30
CA THR A 78 2.74 -3.11 -16.74
C THR A 78 2.84 -3.56 -18.21
N VAL A 79 2.08 -4.58 -18.61
CA VAL A 79 2.10 -5.10 -19.98
C VAL A 79 1.45 -4.12 -20.95
N LEU A 80 0.29 -3.56 -20.59
CA LEU A 80 -0.43 -2.60 -21.42
C LEU A 80 0.28 -1.23 -21.53
N PHE A 81 1.39 -1.03 -20.82
CA PHE A 81 2.26 0.13 -21.07
C PHE A 81 2.81 0.14 -22.50
N THR A 82 2.95 -1.04 -23.13
CA THR A 82 3.29 -1.16 -24.58
C THR A 82 2.25 -0.48 -25.46
N THR A 83 0.97 -0.65 -25.16
CA THR A 83 -0.12 -0.03 -25.92
C THR A 83 -0.13 1.51 -25.79
N ILE A 84 0.38 2.04 -24.67
CA ILE A 84 0.58 3.48 -24.48
C ILE A 84 1.64 3.99 -25.47
N ILE A 85 2.76 3.26 -25.60
CA ILE A 85 3.82 3.58 -26.57
C ILE A 85 3.25 3.54 -27.98
N GLU A 86 2.46 2.52 -28.33
CA GLU A 86 1.79 2.40 -29.63
C GLU A 86 0.80 3.54 -29.89
N ALA A 87 0.01 3.92 -28.87
CA ALA A 87 -0.92 5.03 -28.98
C ALA A 87 -0.20 6.37 -29.26
N TYR A 88 0.88 6.65 -28.53
CA TYR A 88 1.67 7.86 -28.77
C TYR A 88 2.38 7.82 -30.14
N GLY A 89 2.92 6.68 -30.56
CA GLY A 89 3.45 6.50 -31.91
C GLY A 89 2.37 6.68 -32.98
N GLY A 90 1.18 6.15 -32.73
CA GLY A 90 -0.02 6.32 -33.53
C GLY A 90 -0.48 7.77 -33.72
N LEU A 91 -0.14 8.70 -32.82
CA LEU A 91 -0.38 10.13 -33.04
C LEU A 91 0.38 10.67 -34.24
N PHE A 92 1.56 10.16 -34.54
CA PHE A 92 2.43 10.59 -35.60
C PHE A 92 2.24 9.76 -36.85
N ASN A 93 2.24 8.43 -36.71
CA ASN A 93 2.08 7.49 -37.80
C ASN A 93 1.03 6.42 -37.41
N ARG A 94 -0.02 6.25 -38.23
CA ARG A 94 -1.09 5.26 -37.96
C ARG A 94 -0.59 3.82 -38.06
N ASP A 95 0.46 3.57 -38.84
CA ASP A 95 1.09 2.24 -39.01
C ASP A 95 2.25 2.04 -38.01
N PHE A 96 2.33 2.87 -36.97
CA PHE A 96 3.38 2.75 -35.98
C PHE A 96 3.28 1.42 -35.21
N HIS A 97 4.42 0.78 -35.06
CA HIS A 97 4.61 -0.39 -34.19
C HIS A 97 5.93 -0.27 -33.42
N ILE A 98 5.97 -0.89 -32.25
CA ILE A 98 7.18 -0.88 -31.43
C ILE A 98 8.30 -1.63 -32.16
N PRO A 99 9.49 -1.05 -32.34
CA PRO A 99 10.61 -1.74 -32.98
C PRO A 99 10.89 -3.11 -32.34
N PHE A 100 11.21 -4.10 -33.15
CA PHE A 100 11.56 -5.48 -32.80
C PHE A 100 10.43 -6.35 -32.24
N ILE A 101 9.47 -5.82 -31.47
CA ILE A 101 8.43 -6.62 -30.80
C ILE A 101 7.01 -6.30 -31.27
N GLY A 102 6.75 -5.13 -31.79
CA GLY A 102 5.40 -4.61 -32.10
C GLY A 102 4.64 -5.35 -33.20
N GLN A 103 5.28 -6.30 -33.88
CA GLN A 103 4.63 -7.16 -34.89
C GLN A 103 4.54 -8.62 -34.44
N SER A 104 4.90 -8.93 -33.19
CA SER A 104 4.92 -10.31 -32.69
C SER A 104 3.56 -10.77 -32.18
N ASN A 105 3.15 -11.97 -32.56
CA ASN A 105 1.87 -12.56 -32.15
C ASN A 105 1.75 -12.69 -30.62
N TRP A 106 2.84 -12.97 -29.91
CA TRP A 106 2.81 -13.10 -28.47
C TRP A 106 2.45 -11.75 -27.79
N LEU A 107 2.91 -10.61 -28.35
CA LEU A 107 2.54 -9.29 -27.81
C LEU A 107 1.06 -9.01 -28.05
N ALA A 108 0.54 -9.28 -29.27
CA ALA A 108 -0.88 -9.16 -29.58
C ALA A 108 -1.75 -9.97 -28.60
N PHE A 109 -1.33 -11.22 -28.31
CA PHE A 109 -2.01 -12.09 -27.35
C PHE A 109 -1.96 -11.55 -25.93
N THR A 110 -0.78 -11.15 -25.45
CA THR A 110 -0.62 -10.68 -24.07
C THR A 110 -1.39 -9.39 -23.82
N GLU A 111 -1.41 -8.46 -24.75
CA GLU A 111 -2.18 -7.21 -24.63
C GLU A 111 -3.69 -7.46 -24.55
N ASP A 112 -4.22 -8.31 -25.41
CA ASP A 112 -5.65 -8.68 -25.36
C ASP A 112 -5.99 -9.51 -24.12
N PHE A 113 -5.12 -10.46 -23.75
CA PHE A 113 -5.30 -11.28 -22.53
C PHE A 113 -5.36 -10.41 -21.27
N PHE A 114 -4.40 -9.49 -21.11
CA PHE A 114 -4.41 -8.61 -19.93
C PHE A 114 -5.54 -7.58 -19.98
N SER A 115 -5.96 -7.12 -21.16
CA SER A 115 -7.15 -6.28 -21.29
C SER A 115 -8.41 -6.98 -20.76
N VAL A 116 -8.63 -8.23 -21.15
CA VAL A 116 -9.76 -9.04 -20.65
C VAL A 116 -9.59 -9.37 -19.16
N ALA A 117 -8.40 -9.76 -18.72
CA ALA A 117 -8.12 -10.07 -17.32
C ALA A 117 -8.37 -8.87 -16.39
N VAL A 118 -7.99 -7.66 -16.82
CA VAL A 118 -8.30 -6.41 -16.10
C VAL A 118 -9.80 -6.17 -16.03
N LEU A 119 -10.54 -6.32 -17.13
CA LEU A 119 -12.00 -6.17 -17.12
C LEU A 119 -12.68 -7.13 -16.13
N ILE A 120 -12.27 -8.41 -16.12
CA ILE A 120 -12.74 -9.40 -15.14
C ILE A 120 -12.39 -8.95 -13.71
N SER A 121 -11.17 -8.45 -13.50
CA SER A 121 -10.73 -7.96 -12.19
C SER A 121 -11.57 -6.78 -11.70
N LEU A 122 -11.98 -5.86 -12.59
CA LEU A 122 -12.88 -4.75 -12.25
C LEU A 122 -14.26 -5.24 -11.81
N VAL A 123 -14.79 -6.28 -12.45
CA VAL A 123 -16.07 -6.92 -12.03
C VAL A 123 -15.89 -7.52 -10.62
N VAL A 124 -14.81 -8.25 -10.37
CA VAL A 124 -14.51 -8.84 -9.06
C VAL A 124 -14.41 -7.75 -7.99
N PHE A 125 -13.67 -6.65 -8.24
CA PHE A 125 -13.58 -5.54 -7.29
C PHE A 125 -14.92 -4.87 -7.04
N SER A 126 -15.75 -4.69 -8.06
CA SER A 126 -17.10 -4.12 -7.94
C SER A 126 -17.97 -5.00 -7.05
N ILE A 127 -17.98 -6.30 -7.27
CA ILE A 127 -18.72 -7.27 -6.43
C ILE A 127 -18.23 -7.21 -4.98
N ILE A 128 -16.91 -7.21 -4.75
CA ILE A 128 -16.33 -7.12 -3.40
C ILE A 128 -16.77 -5.83 -2.71
N ARG A 129 -16.78 -4.69 -3.41
CA ARG A 129 -17.20 -3.39 -2.86
C ARG A 129 -18.66 -3.37 -2.51
N ILE A 130 -19.54 -3.91 -3.38
CA ILE A 130 -20.98 -3.99 -3.13
C ILE A 130 -21.27 -4.90 -1.94
N LYS A 131 -20.64 -6.10 -1.88
CA LYS A 131 -20.84 -7.06 -0.78
C LYS A 131 -20.35 -6.53 0.58
N ASN A 132 -19.27 -5.73 0.59
CA ASN A 132 -18.69 -5.18 1.80
C ASN A 132 -18.95 -3.68 1.96
N ALA A 133 -20.02 -3.16 1.36
CA ALA A 133 -20.37 -1.75 1.50
C ALA A 133 -20.66 -1.40 2.97
N PRO A 134 -20.13 -0.25 3.49
CA PRO A 134 -20.41 0.19 4.85
C PRO A 134 -21.89 0.38 5.15
N ALA A 135 -22.72 0.74 4.15
CA ALA A 135 -24.17 0.83 4.28
C ALA A 135 -24.84 -0.51 4.60
N ARG A 136 -24.17 -1.66 4.37
CA ARG A 136 -24.70 -3.00 4.65
C ARG A 136 -24.09 -3.65 5.87
N LYS A 137 -22.80 -3.36 6.15
CA LYS A 137 -22.02 -4.04 7.19
C LYS A 137 -21.58 -3.09 8.29
N GLU A 138 -21.90 -1.82 8.17
CA GLU A 138 -21.49 -0.81 9.14
C GLU A 138 -20.04 -0.94 9.56
N ARG A 139 -19.77 -1.01 10.88
CA ARG A 139 -18.44 -1.16 11.46
C ARG A 139 -17.71 -2.43 11.03
N GLU A 140 -18.41 -3.50 10.69
CA GLU A 140 -17.79 -4.77 10.24
C GLU A 140 -17.23 -4.67 8.81
N SER A 141 -17.61 -3.64 8.06
CA SER A 141 -17.05 -3.40 6.75
C SER A 141 -15.59 -2.99 6.85
N ARG A 142 -14.70 -3.69 6.14
CA ARG A 142 -13.30 -3.23 6.00
C ARG A 142 -13.18 -1.87 5.31
N PHE A 143 -14.22 -1.43 4.61
CA PHE A 143 -14.29 -0.11 3.95
C PHE A 143 -14.95 0.97 4.81
N TYR A 144 -15.33 0.66 6.06
CA TYR A 144 -15.88 1.65 7.00
C TYR A 144 -14.94 2.85 7.12
N GLY A 145 -15.47 4.06 6.93
CA GLY A 145 -14.69 5.30 6.98
C GLY A 145 -13.73 5.54 5.80
N SER A 146 -13.73 4.70 4.75
CA SER A 146 -12.92 4.93 3.54
C SER A 146 -13.60 5.88 2.56
N HIS A 147 -12.80 6.57 1.73
CA HIS A 147 -13.30 7.42 0.63
C HIS A 147 -13.84 6.55 -0.52
N LEU A 148 -15.15 6.23 -0.47
CA LEU A 148 -15.78 5.28 -1.39
C LEU A 148 -15.90 5.84 -2.82
N GLY A 149 -16.20 7.14 -2.97
CA GLY A 149 -16.37 7.79 -4.27
C GLY A 149 -15.13 7.67 -5.16
N ALA A 150 -13.96 8.01 -4.63
CA ALA A 150 -12.70 7.89 -5.34
C ALA A 150 -12.41 6.45 -5.82
N ALA A 151 -12.89 5.46 -5.09
CA ALA A 151 -12.72 4.06 -5.47
C ALA A 151 -13.61 3.62 -6.64
N TRP A 152 -14.81 4.18 -6.78
CA TRP A 152 -15.66 3.93 -7.95
C TRP A 152 -15.15 4.69 -9.18
N ILE A 153 -14.67 5.92 -8.99
CA ILE A 153 -14.07 6.71 -10.07
C ILE A 153 -12.87 5.98 -10.67
N VAL A 154 -11.97 5.41 -9.85
CA VAL A 154 -10.81 4.68 -10.40
C VAL A 154 -11.21 3.43 -11.17
N LEU A 155 -12.21 2.66 -10.68
CA LEU A 155 -12.69 1.50 -11.42
C LEU A 155 -13.28 1.90 -12.78
N GLY A 156 -14.04 3.00 -12.80
CA GLY A 156 -14.58 3.59 -14.04
C GLY A 156 -13.48 4.08 -14.99
N LEU A 157 -12.47 4.74 -14.47
CA LEU A 157 -11.34 5.23 -15.30
C LEU A 157 -10.54 4.07 -15.87
N ILE A 158 -10.23 3.01 -15.11
CA ILE A 158 -9.54 1.83 -15.63
C ILE A 158 -10.41 1.14 -16.71
N PHE A 159 -11.72 1.02 -16.47
CA PHE A 159 -12.64 0.52 -17.48
C PHE A 159 -12.58 1.36 -18.78
N LEU A 160 -12.59 2.68 -18.66
CA LEU A 160 -12.51 3.57 -19.83
C LEU A 160 -11.16 3.44 -20.55
N VAL A 161 -10.04 3.28 -19.83
CA VAL A 161 -8.73 3.02 -20.46
C VAL A 161 -8.81 1.77 -21.33
N ILE A 162 -9.32 0.65 -20.80
CA ILE A 162 -9.40 -0.62 -21.54
C ILE A 162 -10.44 -0.54 -22.66
N ALA A 163 -11.61 0.05 -22.42
CA ALA A 163 -12.66 0.17 -23.42
C ALA A 163 -12.22 1.04 -24.60
N THR A 164 -11.58 2.18 -24.33
CA THR A 164 -11.06 3.05 -25.41
C THR A 164 -9.89 2.39 -26.14
N LEU A 165 -9.04 1.63 -25.47
CA LEU A 165 -7.97 0.84 -26.09
C LEU A 165 -8.54 -0.19 -27.06
N LEU A 166 -9.48 -1.03 -26.62
CA LEU A 166 -10.06 -2.09 -27.45
C LEU A 166 -10.82 -1.51 -28.65
N MET A 167 -11.54 -0.40 -28.47
CA MET A 167 -12.22 0.32 -29.57
C MET A 167 -11.22 0.90 -30.56
N TYR A 168 -10.12 1.47 -30.09
CA TYR A 168 -9.03 1.96 -30.94
C TYR A 168 -8.44 0.84 -31.79
N ARG A 169 -8.08 -0.30 -31.15
CA ARG A 169 -7.51 -1.47 -31.84
C ARG A 169 -8.50 -2.08 -32.84
N ALA A 170 -9.78 -2.18 -32.50
CA ALA A 170 -10.81 -2.65 -33.43
C ALA A 170 -10.94 -1.73 -34.64
N GLY A 171 -10.90 -0.42 -34.44
CA GLY A 171 -10.84 0.56 -35.50
C GLY A 171 -9.62 0.40 -36.42
N GLN A 172 -8.42 0.20 -35.84
CA GLN A 172 -7.19 -0.06 -36.59
C GLN A 172 -7.29 -1.32 -37.45
N ILE A 173 -7.87 -2.42 -36.93
CA ILE A 173 -8.07 -3.67 -37.68
C ILE A 173 -8.90 -3.39 -38.93
N ASN A 174 -10.04 -2.74 -38.78
CA ASN A 174 -10.99 -2.48 -39.86
C ASN A 174 -10.52 -1.37 -40.83
N ALA A 175 -9.66 -0.47 -40.35
CA ALA A 175 -9.05 0.59 -41.19
C ALA A 175 -7.77 0.14 -41.91
N GLY A 176 -7.21 -1.03 -41.56
CA GLY A 176 -6.01 -1.58 -42.15
C GLY A 176 -4.70 -1.12 -41.56
N HIS A 177 -4.72 -0.49 -40.37
CA HIS A 177 -3.55 0.07 -39.66
C HIS A 177 -3.08 -0.76 -38.45
N PHE A 178 -3.64 -1.96 -38.25
CA PHE A 178 -3.30 -2.80 -37.08
C PHE A 178 -1.90 -3.35 -37.20
N PRO A 179 -1.02 -3.17 -36.21
CA PRO A 179 0.41 -3.44 -36.31
C PRO A 179 0.77 -4.92 -36.40
N PHE A 180 -0.09 -5.82 -35.94
CA PHE A 180 0.22 -7.25 -35.83
C PHE A 180 -0.04 -8.00 -37.16
N PRO A 181 0.82 -8.99 -37.52
CA PRO A 181 0.73 -9.67 -38.80
C PRO A 181 -0.59 -10.41 -39.00
N ARG A 182 -1.11 -10.32 -40.19
CA ARG A 182 -2.28 -11.06 -40.67
C ARG A 182 -1.81 -12.37 -41.28
N THR A 183 -2.38 -13.49 -40.87
CA THR A 183 -2.17 -14.75 -41.55
C THR A 183 -3.32 -15.04 -42.50
N VAL A 184 -3.05 -15.01 -43.80
CA VAL A 184 -3.98 -15.49 -44.84
C VAL A 184 -3.36 -16.74 -45.44
N GLY A 185 -3.87 -17.91 -45.11
CA GLY A 185 -3.32 -19.18 -45.58
C GLY A 185 -1.83 -19.33 -45.26
N ALA A 186 -1.04 -19.98 -46.07
CA ALA A 186 0.39 -20.22 -45.88
C ALA A 186 1.29 -19.00 -46.22
N GLY A 187 0.76 -17.80 -46.41
CA GLY A 187 1.51 -16.60 -46.73
C GLY A 187 1.10 -15.39 -45.88
N MET A 188 2.05 -14.48 -45.61
CA MET A 188 1.73 -13.18 -45.04
C MET A 188 0.98 -12.33 -46.09
N ALA A 189 -0.24 -11.87 -45.75
CA ALA A 189 -0.97 -10.93 -46.63
C ALA A 189 -0.34 -9.55 -46.56
N SER A 190 -0.16 -8.92 -47.69
CA SER A 190 0.17 -7.49 -47.77
C SER A 190 -0.97 -6.64 -47.19
N PRO A 191 -0.68 -5.47 -46.60
CA PRO A 191 -1.71 -4.52 -46.15
C PRO A 191 -2.70 -4.08 -47.23
N THR A 192 -2.36 -4.31 -48.52
CA THR A 192 -3.18 -3.98 -49.67
C THR A 192 -4.13 -5.10 -50.10
N ASP A 193 -4.01 -6.31 -49.58
CA ASP A 193 -4.88 -7.43 -49.93
C ASP A 193 -6.21 -7.36 -49.16
N VAL A 194 -6.96 -6.30 -49.41
CA VAL A 194 -8.37 -6.18 -49.02
C VAL A 194 -9.21 -6.96 -50.02
N VAL A 195 -9.15 -8.28 -49.98
CA VAL A 195 -10.04 -9.12 -50.76
C VAL A 195 -11.32 -9.34 -49.95
N SER A 196 -12.40 -8.76 -50.45
CA SER A 196 -13.79 -9.09 -50.16
C SER A 196 -14.15 -9.44 -48.74
N ASN A 197 -14.58 -8.45 -47.94
CA ASN A 197 -15.38 -8.56 -46.71
C ASN A 197 -14.93 -9.53 -45.59
N GLN A 198 -13.76 -10.12 -45.64
CA GLN A 198 -13.17 -10.93 -44.57
C GLN A 198 -11.87 -10.30 -44.10
N LEU A 199 -11.98 -9.36 -43.20
CA LEU A 199 -10.84 -8.81 -42.50
C LEU A 199 -10.28 -9.89 -41.56
N MET A 200 -9.11 -10.44 -41.90
CA MET A 200 -8.41 -11.41 -41.06
C MET A 200 -7.33 -10.69 -40.26
N ALA A 201 -7.68 -10.30 -39.04
CA ALA A 201 -6.67 -9.90 -38.09
C ALA A 201 -5.97 -11.13 -37.51
N SER A 202 -4.83 -10.93 -36.86
CA SER A 202 -4.14 -12.00 -36.14
C SER A 202 -5.10 -12.68 -35.14
N PRO A 203 -5.28 -14.01 -35.18
CA PRO A 203 -6.13 -14.72 -34.21
C PRO A 203 -5.62 -14.57 -32.78
N TRP A 204 -4.41 -14.09 -32.59
CA TRP A 204 -3.80 -13.83 -31.30
C TRP A 204 -4.37 -12.55 -30.62
N ALA A 205 -4.86 -11.57 -31.41
CA ALA A 205 -5.57 -10.39 -30.89
C ALA A 205 -7.08 -10.68 -30.75
N PHE A 206 -7.44 -11.69 -30.00
CA PHE A 206 -8.78 -12.30 -29.99
C PHE A 206 -9.90 -11.35 -29.53
N ALA A 207 -9.67 -10.52 -28.52
CA ALA A 207 -10.68 -9.56 -28.01
C ALA A 207 -10.83 -8.37 -28.97
N SER A 208 -9.72 -7.80 -29.44
CA SER A 208 -9.70 -6.72 -30.42
C SER A 208 -10.34 -7.16 -31.74
N GLN A 209 -10.08 -8.40 -32.19
CA GLN A 209 -10.68 -8.96 -33.41
C GLN A 209 -12.18 -9.20 -33.26
N THR A 210 -12.62 -9.73 -32.12
CA THR A 210 -14.06 -9.93 -31.87
C THR A 210 -14.81 -8.61 -31.96
N LEU A 211 -14.26 -7.54 -31.38
CA LEU A 211 -14.86 -6.22 -31.43
C LEU A 211 -14.80 -5.63 -32.86
N ALA A 212 -13.68 -5.82 -33.55
CA ALA A 212 -13.54 -5.42 -34.97
C ALA A 212 -14.58 -6.09 -35.87
N HIS A 213 -14.87 -7.39 -35.65
CA HIS A 213 -15.91 -8.10 -36.36
C HIS A 213 -17.29 -7.44 -36.20
N TRP A 214 -17.64 -7.00 -35.00
CA TRP A 214 -18.91 -6.31 -34.75
C TRP A 214 -18.96 -4.91 -35.39
N LEU A 215 -17.82 -4.24 -35.53
CA LEU A 215 -17.72 -2.93 -36.13
C LEU A 215 -17.54 -2.97 -37.66
N ALA A 216 -17.19 -4.12 -38.24
CA ALA A 216 -16.93 -4.28 -39.67
C ALA A 216 -18.09 -3.82 -40.59
N PRO A 217 -19.39 -4.07 -40.27
CA PRO A 217 -20.51 -3.61 -41.07
C PRO A 217 -20.60 -2.08 -41.26
N LEU A 218 -19.96 -1.30 -40.40
CA LEU A 218 -19.93 0.17 -40.49
C LEU A 218 -19.07 0.68 -41.64
N GLY A 219 -18.27 -0.19 -42.26
CA GLY A 219 -17.37 0.15 -43.38
C GLY A 219 -16.05 0.83 -42.90
N THR A 220 -15.08 0.86 -43.82
CA THR A 220 -13.72 1.36 -43.55
C THR A 220 -13.68 2.84 -43.18
N GLY A 221 -14.52 3.67 -43.81
CA GLY A 221 -14.57 5.10 -43.51
C GLY A 221 -14.96 5.41 -42.07
N VAL A 222 -16.02 4.77 -41.55
CA VAL A 222 -16.47 4.93 -40.16
C VAL A 222 -15.45 4.35 -39.21
N ASN A 223 -14.90 3.18 -39.50
CA ASN A 223 -13.86 2.56 -38.68
C ASN A 223 -12.57 3.40 -38.59
N SER A 224 -12.20 4.11 -39.68
CA SER A 224 -11.10 5.09 -39.63
C SER A 224 -11.38 6.27 -38.67
N VAL A 225 -12.63 6.71 -38.57
CA VAL A 225 -13.04 7.73 -37.62
C VAL A 225 -13.00 7.16 -36.18
N ILE A 226 -13.53 5.94 -35.99
CA ILE A 226 -13.47 5.22 -34.70
C ILE A 226 -12.01 5.10 -34.22
N GLU A 227 -11.10 4.68 -35.07
CA GLU A 227 -9.67 4.59 -34.76
C GLU A 227 -9.14 5.93 -34.24
N VAL A 228 -9.33 7.03 -34.93
CA VAL A 228 -8.78 8.33 -34.51
C VAL A 228 -9.44 8.87 -33.26
N VAL A 229 -10.77 8.75 -33.16
CA VAL A 229 -11.52 9.23 -32.00
C VAL A 229 -11.12 8.46 -30.74
N PHE A 230 -11.03 7.12 -30.82
CA PHE A 230 -10.69 6.31 -29.67
C PHE A 230 -9.20 6.30 -29.36
N LEU A 231 -8.31 6.56 -30.32
CA LEU A 231 -6.91 6.88 -30.05
C LEU A 231 -6.80 8.14 -29.16
N LEU A 232 -7.44 9.23 -29.55
CA LEU A 232 -7.41 10.48 -28.80
C LEU A 232 -8.11 10.34 -27.44
N ALA A 233 -9.23 9.62 -27.39
CA ALA A 233 -9.94 9.32 -26.15
C ALA A 233 -9.05 8.49 -25.20
N ASN A 234 -8.36 7.47 -25.69
CA ASN A 234 -7.46 6.63 -24.89
C ASN A 234 -6.31 7.44 -24.31
N VAL A 235 -5.61 8.23 -25.13
CA VAL A 235 -4.55 9.14 -24.67
C VAL A 235 -5.09 10.13 -23.63
N GLY A 236 -6.26 10.71 -23.88
CA GLY A 236 -6.89 11.65 -22.95
C GLY A 236 -7.30 11.03 -21.63
N VAL A 237 -7.89 9.82 -21.65
CA VAL A 237 -8.28 9.09 -20.44
C VAL A 237 -7.04 8.69 -19.63
N ILE A 238 -5.98 8.21 -20.27
CA ILE A 238 -4.71 7.85 -19.59
C ILE A 238 -4.09 9.09 -18.95
N ALA A 239 -4.01 10.20 -19.67
CA ALA A 239 -3.47 11.44 -19.14
C ALA A 239 -4.30 11.99 -17.96
N GLY A 240 -5.64 11.97 -18.08
CA GLY A 240 -6.56 12.34 -17.01
C GLY A 240 -6.48 11.39 -15.81
N PHE A 241 -6.30 10.08 -16.04
CA PHE A 241 -6.09 9.08 -14.99
C PHE A 241 -4.81 9.37 -14.20
N MET A 242 -3.72 9.76 -14.85
CA MET A 242 -2.48 10.17 -14.17
C MET A 242 -2.71 11.35 -13.21
N VAL A 243 -3.48 12.35 -13.64
CA VAL A 243 -3.88 13.46 -12.75
C VAL A 243 -4.70 12.95 -11.59
N PHE A 244 -5.74 12.15 -11.85
CA PHE A 244 -6.60 11.59 -10.79
C PHE A 244 -5.80 10.78 -9.77
N VAL A 245 -4.89 9.92 -10.22
CA VAL A 245 -4.02 9.11 -9.34
C VAL A 245 -3.20 9.99 -8.42
N SER A 246 -2.62 11.08 -8.94
CA SER A 246 -1.75 11.98 -8.17
C SER A 246 -2.46 12.72 -7.01
N TYR A 247 -3.79 12.81 -7.05
CA TYR A 247 -4.64 13.44 -6.01
C TYR A 247 -5.48 12.44 -5.21
N SER A 248 -5.33 11.14 -5.45
CA SER A 248 -6.17 10.13 -4.82
C SER A 248 -5.36 9.11 -4.04
N LYS A 249 -6.06 8.24 -3.30
CA LYS A 249 -5.45 7.09 -2.61
C LYS A 249 -4.77 6.07 -3.54
N HIS A 250 -4.95 6.20 -4.86
CA HIS A 250 -4.28 5.37 -5.86
C HIS A 250 -2.84 5.82 -6.15
N LEU A 251 -2.39 6.88 -5.49
CA LEU A 251 -1.00 7.33 -5.43
C LEU A 251 -0.02 6.20 -5.06
N HIS A 252 -0.52 5.17 -4.37
CA HIS A 252 0.27 3.98 -4.03
C HIS A 252 0.89 3.28 -5.25
N ILE A 253 0.34 3.46 -6.46
CA ILE A 253 0.95 2.92 -7.70
C ILE A 253 2.41 3.34 -7.81
N PHE A 254 2.74 4.57 -7.39
CA PHE A 254 4.09 5.13 -7.40
C PHE A 254 4.79 5.02 -6.05
N LEU A 255 4.06 5.16 -4.95
CA LEU A 255 4.66 5.21 -3.62
C LEU A 255 4.88 3.84 -2.97
N ALA A 256 4.09 2.81 -3.33
CA ALA A 256 4.22 1.50 -2.71
C ALA A 256 5.59 0.85 -2.95
N PRO A 257 6.16 0.84 -4.17
CA PRO A 257 7.52 0.35 -4.37
C PRO A 257 8.52 1.08 -3.48
N ILE A 258 8.48 2.42 -3.47
CA ILE A 258 9.38 3.22 -2.65
C ILE A 258 9.21 2.86 -1.16
N ASN A 259 7.97 2.78 -0.67
CA ASN A 259 7.69 2.47 0.73
C ASN A 259 8.14 1.07 1.13
N ILE A 260 7.92 0.08 0.27
CA ILE A 260 8.37 -1.30 0.46
C ILE A 260 9.89 -1.38 0.46
N GLY A 261 10.56 -0.68 -0.47
CA GLY A 261 12.02 -0.66 -0.58
C GLY A 261 12.74 -0.09 0.65
N VAL A 262 12.12 0.90 1.33
CA VAL A 262 12.70 1.55 2.52
C VAL A 262 12.11 1.07 3.84
N SER A 263 11.25 0.07 3.85
CA SER A 263 10.71 -0.47 5.09
C SER A 263 11.69 -1.37 5.82
N ARG A 264 11.55 -1.42 7.16
CA ARG A 264 12.44 -2.18 8.05
C ARG A 264 12.38 -3.69 7.80
N ARG A 265 13.54 -4.35 7.77
CA ARG A 265 13.69 -5.79 7.56
C ARG A 265 14.81 -6.38 8.44
N PRO A 266 14.71 -7.61 8.96
CA PRO A 266 13.53 -8.47 8.91
C PRO A 266 12.38 -7.88 9.72
N ARG A 267 11.14 -8.25 9.38
CA ARG A 267 9.97 -7.84 10.14
C ARG A 267 9.67 -8.89 11.19
N GLY A 268 9.90 -8.55 12.44
CA GLY A 268 9.35 -9.28 13.55
C GLY A 268 7.88 -8.88 13.77
N LEU A 269 7.02 -9.81 14.14
CA LEU A 269 5.67 -9.50 14.59
C LEU A 269 5.76 -8.64 15.85
N GLY A 270 5.16 -7.44 15.83
CA GLY A 270 5.23 -6.47 16.91
C GLY A 270 6.61 -5.81 17.12
N GLY A 271 7.59 -6.11 16.26
CA GLY A 271 8.91 -5.50 16.34
C GLY A 271 8.88 -4.00 16.06
N LEU A 272 9.38 -3.22 17.00
CA LEU A 272 9.57 -1.77 16.89
C LEU A 272 11.01 -1.46 16.47
N ASP A 273 11.24 -0.24 16.02
CA ASP A 273 12.60 0.28 15.87
C ASP A 273 13.24 0.51 17.25
N LYS A 274 14.59 0.56 17.28
CA LYS A 274 15.29 0.92 18.51
C LYS A 274 14.74 2.27 19.00
N THR A 275 14.46 2.36 20.30
CA THR A 275 14.11 3.64 20.91
C THR A 275 15.21 4.65 20.60
N PRO A 276 14.89 5.87 20.17
CA PRO A 276 15.90 6.92 20.01
C PRO A 276 16.71 7.07 21.29
N ASP A 277 18.01 7.27 21.14
CA ASP A 277 18.86 7.51 22.29
C ASP A 277 18.40 8.83 22.95
N MET A 278 17.91 8.74 24.17
CA MET A 278 17.47 9.88 24.97
C MET A 278 18.68 10.37 25.75
N ASP A 279 19.28 11.46 25.29
CA ASP A 279 20.36 12.13 26.00
C ASP A 279 19.77 12.97 27.14
N MET A 280 19.63 12.35 28.31
CA MET A 280 19.07 13.00 29.49
C MET A 280 20.01 14.03 30.12
N GLU A 281 21.30 14.02 29.75
CA GLU A 281 22.29 14.98 30.27
C GLU A 281 22.21 16.32 29.50
N ASN A 282 21.78 16.30 28.25
CA ASN A 282 21.68 17.46 27.37
C ASN A 282 20.23 17.85 27.00
N VAL A 283 19.26 17.54 27.87
CA VAL A 283 17.85 17.94 27.68
C VAL A 283 17.74 19.45 27.78
N THR A 284 17.16 20.07 26.77
CA THR A 284 16.81 21.50 26.72
C THR A 284 15.30 21.68 26.70
N GLU A 285 14.82 22.91 26.87
CA GLU A 285 13.38 23.21 26.78
C GLU A 285 12.80 22.89 25.40
N ASP A 286 13.62 22.88 24.35
CA ASP A 286 13.21 22.54 22.97
C ASP A 286 13.27 21.03 22.69
N THR A 287 13.71 20.20 23.64
CA THR A 287 13.83 18.75 23.43
C THR A 287 12.45 18.11 23.43
N VAL A 288 12.06 17.47 22.33
CA VAL A 288 10.79 16.77 22.16
C VAL A 288 11.02 15.27 22.14
N PHE A 289 10.43 14.56 23.09
CA PHE A 289 10.42 13.11 23.15
C PHE A 289 9.13 12.55 22.51
N GLY A 290 9.29 11.76 21.45
CA GLY A 290 8.15 11.23 20.71
C GLY A 290 7.60 12.19 19.66
N VAL A 291 6.30 12.09 19.37
CA VAL A 291 5.62 12.84 18.32
C VAL A 291 4.35 13.50 18.86
N GLY A 292 4.40 14.82 19.03
CA GLY A 292 3.26 15.63 19.43
C GLY A 292 2.60 16.36 18.26
N LYS A 293 3.37 16.72 17.26
CA LYS A 293 2.92 17.49 16.09
C LYS A 293 3.33 16.78 14.79
N MET A 294 2.77 17.21 13.66
CA MET A 294 3.06 16.58 12.36
C MET A 294 4.54 16.71 11.96
N GLU A 295 5.18 17.81 12.30
CA GLU A 295 6.61 18.04 12.06
C GLU A 295 7.56 17.12 12.85
N ASP A 296 7.06 16.44 13.86
CA ASP A 296 7.85 15.49 14.65
C ASP A 296 7.99 14.13 13.97
N PHE A 297 7.11 13.81 13.04
CA PHE A 297 7.21 12.57 12.28
C PHE A 297 8.42 12.54 11.35
N THR A 298 8.96 11.35 11.15
CA THR A 298 10.02 11.12 10.17
C THR A 298 9.48 11.14 8.74
N TRP A 299 10.36 11.40 7.76
CA TRP A 299 9.99 11.32 6.34
C TRP A 299 9.42 9.93 5.96
N LYS A 300 9.85 8.86 6.65
CA LYS A 300 9.33 7.51 6.40
C LYS A 300 7.87 7.38 6.86
N GLN A 301 7.53 7.91 8.03
CA GLN A 301 6.16 7.92 8.52
C GLN A 301 5.25 8.80 7.63
N MET A 302 5.73 9.96 7.17
CA MET A 302 4.99 10.77 6.19
C MET A 302 4.78 10.05 4.86
N LEU A 303 5.76 9.25 4.40
CA LEU A 303 5.62 8.38 3.24
C LEU A 303 4.58 7.28 3.50
N ASP A 304 4.58 6.66 4.69
CA ASP A 304 3.58 5.68 5.11
C ASP A 304 2.15 6.23 5.00
N PHE A 305 1.91 7.42 5.55
CA PHE A 305 0.60 8.07 5.51
C PHE A 305 0.14 8.31 4.07
N SER A 306 1.05 8.79 3.21
CA SER A 306 0.79 9.05 1.80
C SER A 306 0.53 7.77 0.99
N THR A 307 1.09 6.64 1.40
CA THR A 307 1.01 5.37 0.66
C THR A 307 -0.26 4.58 0.98
N CYS A 308 -1.01 4.95 2.02
CA CYS A 308 -2.20 4.21 2.46
C CYS A 308 -3.25 4.09 1.37
N THR A 309 -3.60 2.83 1.01
CA THR A 309 -4.59 2.49 -0.03
C THR A 309 -6.02 2.43 0.47
N GLU A 310 -6.25 2.58 1.77
CA GLU A 310 -7.56 2.41 2.42
C GLU A 310 -8.20 1.02 2.19
N CYS A 311 -7.40 -0.01 1.97
CA CYS A 311 -7.90 -1.35 1.67
C CYS A 311 -8.59 -2.04 2.87
N GLY A 312 -8.31 -1.58 4.09
CA GLY A 312 -8.94 -2.03 5.32
C GLY A 312 -8.48 -3.38 5.86
N ARG A 313 -7.41 -3.99 5.32
CA ARG A 313 -6.86 -5.25 5.85
C ARG A 313 -6.39 -5.11 7.29
N CYS A 314 -5.66 -4.03 7.60
CA CYS A 314 -5.20 -3.73 8.96
C CYS A 314 -6.34 -3.56 9.96
N GLN A 315 -7.46 -2.97 9.52
CA GLN A 315 -8.67 -2.82 10.35
C GLN A 315 -9.32 -4.17 10.65
N SER A 316 -9.46 -5.04 9.64
CA SER A 316 -10.15 -6.33 9.80
C SER A 316 -9.40 -7.35 10.67
N VAL A 317 -8.11 -7.16 10.93
CA VAL A 317 -7.30 -8.03 11.80
C VAL A 317 -6.93 -7.39 13.13
N CYS A 318 -7.34 -6.14 13.36
CA CYS A 318 -7.03 -5.43 14.59
C CYS A 318 -7.88 -5.97 15.75
N PRO A 319 -7.28 -6.53 16.83
CA PRO A 319 -8.05 -7.02 17.97
C PRO A 319 -8.84 -5.91 18.66
N ALA A 320 -8.33 -4.69 18.74
CA ALA A 320 -9.07 -3.58 19.30
C ALA A 320 -10.34 -3.27 18.48
N TRP A 321 -10.23 -3.23 17.15
CA TRP A 321 -11.38 -2.99 16.29
C TRP A 321 -12.44 -4.09 16.38
N THR A 322 -12.01 -5.36 16.34
CA THR A 322 -12.92 -6.51 16.36
C THR A 322 -13.63 -6.71 17.70
N THR A 323 -13.06 -6.20 18.80
CA THR A 323 -13.67 -6.21 20.13
C THR A 323 -14.48 -4.95 20.47
N GLY A 324 -14.76 -4.09 19.50
CA GLY A 324 -15.61 -2.91 19.69
C GLY A 324 -14.88 -1.65 20.17
N LYS A 325 -13.57 -1.69 20.42
CA LYS A 325 -12.78 -0.50 20.78
C LYS A 325 -12.65 0.49 19.64
N PRO A 326 -12.35 1.79 19.90
CA PRO A 326 -12.38 2.82 18.87
C PRO A 326 -11.24 2.72 17.85
N LEU A 327 -10.13 2.06 18.14
CA LEU A 327 -8.97 2.00 17.27
C LEU A 327 -9.23 1.22 15.97
N SER A 328 -9.16 1.92 14.85
CA SER A 328 -8.92 1.36 13.51
C SER A 328 -7.56 1.81 13.03
N PRO A 329 -6.59 0.90 12.80
CA PRO A 329 -5.27 1.31 12.27
C PRO A 329 -5.36 2.02 10.91
N LYS A 330 -6.35 1.67 10.10
CA LYS A 330 -6.64 2.36 8.83
C LYS A 330 -7.07 3.80 9.05
N LEU A 331 -8.05 4.04 9.92
CA LEU A 331 -8.58 5.39 10.17
C LEU A 331 -7.54 6.28 10.85
N LEU A 332 -6.71 5.71 11.71
CA LEU A 332 -5.58 6.43 12.31
C LEU A 332 -4.62 6.94 11.24
N ILE A 333 -4.16 6.09 10.33
CA ILE A 333 -3.26 6.50 9.23
C ILE A 333 -3.94 7.50 8.28
N MET A 334 -5.24 7.33 8.02
CA MET A 334 -5.99 8.28 7.21
C MET A 334 -6.09 9.66 7.89
N GLY A 335 -6.41 9.69 9.17
CA GLY A 335 -6.45 10.94 9.94
C GLY A 335 -5.10 11.66 9.96
N LEU A 336 -4.00 10.93 10.16
CA LEU A 336 -2.65 11.49 10.08
C LEU A 336 -2.32 12.01 8.67
N ARG A 337 -2.72 11.30 7.60
CA ARG A 337 -2.56 11.77 6.21
C ARG A 337 -3.33 13.06 5.96
N GLU A 338 -4.57 13.13 6.40
CA GLU A 338 -5.43 14.31 6.23
C GLU A 338 -4.87 15.52 7.00
N ASN A 339 -4.41 15.31 8.23
CA ASN A 339 -3.73 16.34 9.02
C ASN A 339 -2.44 16.81 8.33
N MET A 340 -1.61 15.88 7.81
CA MET A 340 -0.39 16.22 7.07
C MET A 340 -0.69 17.09 5.85
N PHE A 341 -1.73 16.79 5.08
CA PHE A 341 -2.10 17.56 3.91
C PHE A 341 -2.70 18.93 4.29
N ALA A 342 -3.47 19.00 5.36
CA ALA A 342 -4.00 20.26 5.90
C ALA A 342 -2.89 21.17 6.45
N SER A 343 -1.83 20.59 7.00
CA SER A 343 -0.69 21.31 7.56
C SER A 343 0.44 21.57 6.53
N ALA A 344 0.22 21.24 5.25
CA ALA A 344 1.30 21.22 4.25
C ALA A 344 1.95 22.60 4.03
N ASP A 345 1.19 23.68 4.01
CA ASP A 345 1.74 25.03 3.80
C ASP A 345 2.69 25.40 4.93
N ARG A 346 2.32 25.11 6.18
CA ARG A 346 3.16 25.32 7.35
C ARG A 346 4.42 24.45 7.32
N LEU A 347 4.27 23.15 7.02
CA LEU A 347 5.39 22.21 6.92
C LEU A 347 6.40 22.59 5.83
N LEU A 348 5.93 23.19 4.74
CA LEU A 348 6.77 23.59 3.61
C LEU A 348 7.39 24.98 3.75
N SER A 349 6.78 25.89 4.52
CA SER A 349 7.34 27.21 4.80
C SER A 349 8.45 27.17 5.84
N GLY A 350 8.51 26.10 6.65
CA GLY A 350 9.46 26.01 7.76
C GLY A 350 9.11 26.94 8.93
N GLU A 351 7.92 27.52 8.93
CA GLU A 351 7.41 28.32 10.03
C GLU A 351 6.98 27.42 11.19
N GLY A 352 7.96 26.76 11.82
CA GLY A 352 7.77 26.00 13.04
C GLY A 352 7.83 26.95 14.23
N GLY A 353 6.71 27.39 14.81
CA GLY A 353 6.78 28.26 15.97
C GLY A 353 5.45 28.87 16.44
N GLY A 354 4.35 28.59 15.77
CA GLY A 354 3.03 28.99 16.26
C GLY A 354 2.51 28.00 17.32
N ASP A 355 1.50 28.44 18.08
CA ASP A 355 0.72 27.59 18.99
C ASP A 355 -0.10 26.56 18.18
N VAL A 356 0.59 25.51 17.70
CA VAL A 356 -0.01 24.44 16.91
C VAL A 356 -0.51 23.36 17.86
N ALA A 357 -1.82 23.09 17.80
CA ALA A 357 -2.44 22.04 18.58
C ALA A 357 -1.76 20.67 18.36
N THR A 358 -1.59 19.92 19.44
CA THR A 358 -1.03 18.58 19.40
C THR A 358 -1.95 17.61 18.64
N LEU A 359 -1.37 16.57 18.05
CA LEU A 359 -2.13 15.54 17.32
C LEU A 359 -3.15 14.84 18.21
N VAL A 360 -2.81 14.64 19.47
CA VAL A 360 -3.71 14.12 20.50
C VAL A 360 -4.02 15.26 21.46
N PRO A 361 -5.27 15.59 21.72
CA PRO A 361 -6.51 14.93 21.28
C PRO A 361 -7.09 15.45 19.96
N THR A 362 -6.45 16.41 19.27
CA THR A 362 -7.07 17.20 18.20
C THR A 362 -7.39 16.36 16.94
N THR A 363 -6.46 15.53 16.51
CA THR A 363 -6.59 14.69 15.31
C THR A 363 -6.90 13.24 15.68
N ILE A 364 -6.31 12.76 16.74
CA ILE A 364 -6.42 11.39 17.23
C ILE A 364 -6.98 11.42 18.66
N ASP A 365 -8.12 10.77 18.83
CA ASP A 365 -8.72 10.62 20.16
C ASP A 365 -7.80 9.79 21.07
N PRO A 366 -7.59 10.18 22.35
CA PRO A 366 -6.77 9.42 23.30
C PRO A 366 -7.18 7.96 23.41
N ASP A 367 -8.47 7.64 23.40
CA ASP A 367 -8.97 6.27 23.50
C ASP A 367 -8.59 5.43 22.26
N VAL A 368 -8.52 6.05 21.08
CA VAL A 368 -7.99 5.41 19.88
C VAL A 368 -6.53 5.05 20.07
N LEU A 369 -5.71 5.98 20.56
CA LEU A 369 -4.29 5.78 20.77
C LEU A 369 -4.01 4.67 21.79
N TRP A 370 -4.72 4.69 22.94
CA TRP A 370 -4.50 3.76 24.04
C TRP A 370 -5.15 2.38 23.85
N SER A 371 -6.04 2.23 22.87
CA SER A 371 -6.62 0.91 22.51
C SER A 371 -5.64 -0.04 21.81
N CYS A 372 -4.49 0.44 21.36
CA CYS A 372 -3.52 -0.41 20.67
C CYS A 372 -2.83 -1.39 21.62
N THR A 373 -2.86 -2.69 21.28
CA THR A 373 -2.15 -3.76 22.03
C THR A 373 -0.75 -4.05 21.50
N THR A 374 -0.24 -3.26 20.55
CA THR A 374 1.09 -3.41 19.92
C THR A 374 1.37 -4.78 19.30
N CYS A 375 0.34 -5.54 18.95
CA CYS A 375 0.47 -6.91 18.43
C CYS A 375 1.10 -7.01 17.02
N GLY A 376 1.24 -5.91 16.26
CA GLY A 376 1.84 -5.87 14.93
C GLY A 376 1.00 -6.47 13.79
N SER A 377 -0.20 -7.01 14.05
CA SER A 377 -1.04 -7.62 13.01
C SER A 377 -1.36 -6.67 11.85
N CYS A 378 -1.54 -5.38 12.12
CA CYS A 378 -1.76 -4.35 11.10
C CYS A 378 -0.55 -4.17 10.17
N VAL A 379 0.66 -4.22 10.70
CA VAL A 379 1.92 -4.13 9.95
C VAL A 379 2.10 -5.36 9.05
N GLU A 380 1.86 -6.57 9.59
CA GLU A 380 1.98 -7.82 8.86
C GLU A 380 0.98 -7.92 7.70
N GLN A 381 -0.24 -7.43 7.89
CA GLN A 381 -1.28 -7.47 6.86
C GLN A 381 -1.22 -6.34 5.84
N CYS A 382 -0.41 -5.30 6.09
CA CYS A 382 -0.32 -4.16 5.19
C CYS A 382 0.40 -4.53 3.89
N PRO A 383 -0.26 -4.44 2.72
CA PRO A 383 0.36 -4.81 1.44
C PRO A 383 1.38 -3.78 0.94
N VAL A 384 1.39 -2.59 1.52
CA VAL A 384 2.30 -1.49 1.17
C VAL A 384 3.25 -1.12 2.31
N ASP A 385 3.37 -2.00 3.31
CA ASP A 385 4.37 -1.95 4.37
C ASP A 385 4.37 -0.72 5.29
N ILE A 386 3.17 -0.23 5.63
CA ILE A 386 3.00 0.84 6.61
C ILE A 386 3.36 0.35 8.03
N GLU A 387 4.18 1.11 8.73
CA GLU A 387 4.63 0.84 10.09
C GLU A 387 3.69 1.52 11.13
N HIS A 388 2.44 1.04 11.22
CA HIS A 388 1.39 1.64 12.06
C HIS A 388 1.75 1.73 13.53
N VAL A 389 2.39 0.68 14.07
CA VAL A 389 2.68 0.58 15.49
C VAL A 389 3.74 1.58 15.91
N ASP A 390 4.72 1.86 15.02
CA ASP A 390 5.75 2.86 15.27
C ASP A 390 5.14 4.26 15.48
N ALA A 391 4.22 4.67 14.61
CA ALA A 391 3.52 5.95 14.76
C ALA A 391 2.71 6.03 16.06
N ILE A 392 2.05 4.93 16.47
CA ILE A 392 1.29 4.89 17.73
C ILE A 392 2.22 5.03 18.93
N ILE A 393 3.34 4.32 18.93
CA ILE A 393 4.28 4.35 20.05
C ILE A 393 4.97 5.71 20.16
N ASP A 394 5.30 6.34 19.04
CA ASP A 394 5.91 7.67 19.04
C ASP A 394 4.95 8.73 19.59
N MET A 395 3.65 8.67 19.24
CA MET A 395 2.64 9.53 19.84
C MET A 395 2.45 9.23 21.33
N ARG A 396 2.44 7.95 21.75
CA ARG A 396 2.38 7.60 23.20
C ARG A 396 3.58 8.10 23.98
N ARG A 397 4.78 8.06 23.39
CA ARG A 397 5.98 8.64 24.03
C ARG A 397 5.80 10.12 24.32
N TYR A 398 5.26 10.88 23.37
CA TYR A 398 4.97 12.28 23.56
C TYR A 398 3.93 12.49 24.67
N GLU A 399 2.82 11.77 24.65
CA GLU A 399 1.77 11.87 25.64
C GLU A 399 2.27 11.57 27.08
N VAL A 400 3.17 10.59 27.23
CA VAL A 400 3.70 10.22 28.54
C VAL A 400 4.81 11.17 28.98
N LEU A 401 5.79 11.44 28.10
CA LEU A 401 7.03 12.11 28.49
C LEU A 401 6.93 13.63 28.46
N MET A 402 6.09 14.18 27.59
CA MET A 402 5.94 15.64 27.43
C MET A 402 4.68 16.19 28.11
N GLU A 403 3.59 15.44 28.03
CA GLU A 403 2.28 15.92 28.50
C GLU A 403 1.81 15.27 29.79
N SER A 404 2.47 14.20 30.25
CA SER A 404 2.05 13.37 31.39
C SER A 404 0.59 12.89 31.27
N ARG A 405 0.10 12.70 30.04
CA ARG A 405 -1.27 12.26 29.72
C ARG A 405 -1.27 10.78 29.36
N PHE A 406 -1.86 9.98 30.21
CA PHE A 406 -2.02 8.53 30.02
C PHE A 406 -3.23 8.04 30.83
N PRO A 407 -3.79 6.83 30.53
CA PRO A 407 -4.86 6.26 31.32
C PRO A 407 -4.49 6.15 32.81
N THR A 408 -5.43 6.44 33.69
CA THR A 408 -5.20 6.44 35.16
C THR A 408 -4.60 5.14 35.67
N GLU A 409 -5.05 4.00 35.11
CA GLU A 409 -4.55 2.67 35.44
C GLU A 409 -3.07 2.50 35.09
N ALA A 410 -2.61 3.15 34.02
CA ALA A 410 -1.20 3.14 33.64
C ALA A 410 -0.33 3.92 34.63
N GLY A 411 -0.88 4.95 35.29
CA GLY A 411 -0.15 5.72 36.29
C GLY A 411 0.29 4.87 37.51
N LEU A 412 -0.57 3.98 37.99
CA LEU A 412 -0.22 3.03 39.04
C LEU A 412 0.84 2.02 38.55
N LEU A 413 0.67 1.48 37.37
CA LEU A 413 1.64 0.58 36.75
C LEU A 413 3.02 1.24 36.61
N LEU A 414 3.10 2.45 36.08
CA LEU A 414 4.36 3.19 35.91
C LEU A 414 5.06 3.43 37.26
N ARG A 415 4.29 3.88 38.25
CA ARG A 415 4.81 4.09 39.63
C ARG A 415 5.33 2.79 40.25
N ASN A 416 4.60 1.69 40.07
CA ASN A 416 5.01 0.39 40.61
C ASN A 416 6.27 -0.13 39.88
N MET A 417 6.33 0.04 38.56
CA MET A 417 7.53 -0.32 37.78
C MET A 417 8.76 0.46 38.22
N GLU A 418 8.62 1.76 38.50
CA GLU A 418 9.70 2.63 38.95
C GLU A 418 10.19 2.24 40.38
N ASN A 419 9.26 2.05 41.30
CA ASN A 419 9.60 1.86 42.73
C ASN A 419 9.81 0.41 43.14
N GLN A 420 9.15 -0.56 42.50
CA GLN A 420 9.13 -1.97 42.86
C GLN A 420 9.67 -2.90 41.74
N GLY A 421 9.85 -2.37 40.56
CA GLY A 421 10.30 -3.13 39.39
C GLY A 421 9.26 -4.10 38.83
N ASP A 422 8.00 -4.05 39.26
CA ASP A 422 6.91 -4.88 38.76
C ASP A 422 5.60 -4.08 38.65
N PRO A 423 4.67 -4.45 37.76
CA PRO A 423 3.44 -3.67 37.50
C PRO A 423 2.44 -3.67 38.65
N TRP A 424 2.49 -4.63 39.58
CA TRP A 424 1.55 -4.79 40.70
C TRP A 424 2.07 -4.24 42.02
N GLY A 425 3.37 -3.89 42.10
CA GLY A 425 3.97 -3.38 43.32
C GLY A 425 4.23 -4.44 44.39
N LEU A 426 4.44 -5.69 43.97
CA LEU A 426 4.69 -6.82 44.87
C LEU A 426 6.17 -6.97 45.27
N GLY A 427 7.05 -6.35 44.48
CA GLY A 427 8.49 -6.35 44.70
C GLY A 427 9.24 -7.45 43.95
N ALA A 428 10.49 -7.13 43.58
CA ALA A 428 11.34 -8.01 42.76
C ALA A 428 11.59 -9.40 43.43
N SER A 429 11.63 -9.48 44.75
CA SER A 429 11.85 -10.73 45.49
C SER A 429 10.76 -11.79 45.24
N LYS A 430 9.55 -11.36 44.85
CA LYS A 430 8.43 -12.26 44.57
C LYS A 430 8.50 -12.95 43.21
N ARG A 431 9.42 -12.53 42.33
CA ARG A 431 9.53 -13.06 40.98
C ARG A 431 9.92 -14.52 40.90
N THR A 432 10.56 -15.04 41.94
CA THR A 432 11.05 -16.41 42.01
C THR A 432 10.19 -17.34 42.87
N ASP A 433 9.15 -16.83 43.57
CA ASP A 433 8.30 -17.62 44.45
C ASP A 433 7.66 -18.84 43.77
N TRP A 434 7.40 -18.77 42.48
CA TRP A 434 6.83 -19.86 41.67
C TRP A 434 7.74 -21.09 41.58
N LEU A 435 9.07 -20.94 41.78
CA LEU A 435 10.02 -22.03 41.80
C LEU A 435 9.76 -23.03 42.92
N ALA A 436 9.19 -22.58 44.03
CA ALA A 436 8.81 -23.45 45.15
C ALA A 436 7.71 -24.47 44.82
N GLU A 437 7.01 -24.28 43.66
CA GLU A 437 6.01 -25.23 43.17
C GLU A 437 6.61 -26.35 42.30
N LEU A 438 7.93 -26.29 42.01
CA LEU A 438 8.64 -27.30 41.25
C LEU A 438 9.29 -28.34 42.15
N ASP A 439 9.40 -29.56 41.65
CA ASP A 439 10.05 -30.72 42.28
C ASP A 439 11.48 -30.93 41.77
N PHE A 440 12.04 -29.96 41.05
CA PHE A 440 13.40 -29.91 40.53
C PHE A 440 13.95 -28.48 40.59
N GLU A 441 15.29 -28.37 40.58
CA GLU A 441 15.97 -27.09 40.57
C GLU A 441 16.01 -26.46 39.17
N VAL A 442 15.78 -25.15 39.12
CA VAL A 442 15.94 -24.36 37.87
C VAL A 442 16.99 -23.30 38.17
N PRO A 443 18.11 -23.27 37.44
CA PRO A 443 19.13 -22.25 37.63
C PRO A 443 18.60 -20.87 37.24
N ILE A 444 18.92 -19.87 38.07
CA ILE A 444 18.58 -18.47 37.82
C ILE A 444 19.86 -17.75 37.42
N PHE A 445 19.79 -17.00 36.33
CA PHE A 445 20.91 -16.19 35.86
C PHE A 445 20.63 -14.71 36.13
N ASP A 446 21.54 -14.08 36.85
CA ASP A 446 21.62 -12.64 37.06
C ASP A 446 22.99 -12.20 36.51
N GLY A 447 23.02 -11.88 35.18
CA GLY A 447 24.23 -11.53 34.48
C GLY A 447 24.42 -12.33 33.17
N PRO A 448 25.66 -12.53 32.69
CA PRO A 448 25.93 -13.26 31.46
C PRO A 448 25.45 -14.70 31.55
N ILE A 449 24.71 -15.12 30.49
CA ILE A 449 24.25 -16.51 30.36
C ILE A 449 25.43 -17.36 29.89
N PRO A 450 25.74 -18.49 30.58
CA PRO A 450 26.80 -19.41 30.15
C PRO A 450 26.55 -19.96 28.75
N ALA A 451 27.62 -20.18 27.97
CA ALA A 451 27.54 -20.59 26.58
C ALA A 451 26.93 -21.99 26.37
N GLU A 452 26.97 -22.82 27.38
CA GLU A 452 26.39 -24.18 27.41
C GLU A 452 24.86 -24.18 27.58
N ILE A 453 24.25 -23.06 27.93
CA ILE A 453 22.80 -22.94 28.07
C ILE A 453 22.15 -22.82 26.68
N GLU A 454 21.41 -23.84 26.30
CA GLU A 454 20.73 -23.90 25.00
C GLU A 454 19.43 -23.09 24.98
N TYR A 455 18.68 -23.07 26.11
CA TYR A 455 17.39 -22.38 26.22
C TYR A 455 17.33 -21.51 27.46
N LEU A 456 16.97 -20.23 27.29
CA LEU A 456 16.64 -19.33 28.37
C LEU A 456 15.12 -19.18 28.50
N TYR A 457 14.58 -19.55 29.66
CA TYR A 457 13.16 -19.37 29.91
C TYR A 457 12.88 -18.01 30.57
N TRP A 458 12.42 -17.06 29.76
CA TRP A 458 12.05 -15.73 30.21
C TRP A 458 10.59 -15.70 30.70
N VAL A 459 10.36 -15.74 32.00
CA VAL A 459 9.04 -15.88 32.63
C VAL A 459 8.22 -14.58 32.56
N GLY A 460 8.85 -13.44 32.81
CA GLY A 460 8.19 -12.13 32.88
C GLY A 460 7.33 -11.91 34.12
N CYS A 461 6.85 -10.68 34.35
CA CYS A 461 6.10 -10.32 35.56
C CYS A 461 4.73 -11.03 35.63
N ALA A 462 3.97 -11.09 34.53
CA ALA A 462 2.66 -11.73 34.54
C ALA A 462 2.75 -13.23 34.87
N GLY A 463 3.76 -13.91 34.31
CA GLY A 463 4.00 -15.32 34.63
C GLY A 463 4.35 -15.58 36.10
N SER A 464 5.22 -14.76 36.66
CA SER A 464 5.71 -14.97 38.03
C SER A 464 4.77 -14.48 39.13
N LEU A 465 4.03 -13.38 38.89
CA LEU A 465 3.31 -12.66 39.96
C LEU A 465 1.79 -12.84 39.87
N ASP A 466 1.21 -13.12 38.69
CA ASP A 466 -0.22 -13.38 38.55
C ASP A 466 -0.52 -14.87 38.78
N GLU A 467 -1.55 -15.18 39.59
CA GLU A 467 -1.91 -16.56 39.93
C GLU A 467 -2.24 -17.42 38.69
N ARG A 468 -2.93 -16.86 37.73
CA ARG A 468 -3.22 -17.55 36.44
C ARG A 468 -1.97 -17.80 35.60
N GLY A 469 -1.11 -16.78 35.52
CA GLY A 469 0.17 -16.86 34.86
C GLY A 469 1.09 -17.89 35.46
N ARG A 470 1.13 -17.95 36.83
CA ARG A 470 1.95 -18.88 37.59
C ARG A 470 1.67 -20.35 37.23
N LYS A 471 0.41 -20.73 37.12
CA LYS A 471 0.03 -22.10 36.69
C LYS A 471 0.57 -22.46 35.32
N GLN A 472 0.59 -21.51 34.42
CA GLN A 472 1.12 -21.72 33.07
C GLN A 472 2.63 -21.88 33.07
N ILE A 473 3.35 -21.01 33.75
CA ILE A 473 4.82 -21.08 33.80
C ILE A 473 5.32 -22.35 34.49
N VAL A 474 4.71 -22.77 35.59
CA VAL A 474 5.03 -24.02 36.27
C VAL A 474 4.81 -25.23 35.34
N SER A 475 3.68 -25.25 34.63
CA SER A 475 3.41 -26.31 33.64
C SER A 475 4.43 -26.32 32.52
N THR A 476 4.81 -25.13 32.01
CA THR A 476 5.82 -25.00 30.94
C THR A 476 7.19 -25.44 31.42
N ALA A 477 7.62 -25.03 32.65
CA ALA A 477 8.89 -25.46 33.24
C ALA A 477 8.96 -26.99 33.41
N ARG A 478 7.87 -27.64 33.87
CA ARG A 478 7.78 -29.10 33.96
C ARG A 478 7.87 -29.78 32.60
N MET A 479 7.25 -29.18 31.56
CA MET A 479 7.34 -29.71 30.19
C MET A 479 8.76 -29.63 29.67
N LEU A 480 9.42 -28.47 29.82
CA LEU A 480 10.82 -28.29 29.41
C LEU A 480 11.75 -29.26 30.13
N HIS A 481 11.61 -29.41 31.43
CA HIS A 481 12.42 -30.34 32.23
C HIS A 481 12.25 -31.81 31.79
N ARG A 482 11.02 -32.22 31.42
CA ARG A 482 10.76 -33.56 30.85
C ARG A 482 11.29 -33.78 29.44
N ALA A 483 11.48 -32.71 28.73
CA ALA A 483 12.01 -32.76 27.37
C ALA A 483 13.54 -32.84 27.31
N GLY A 484 14.23 -32.68 28.43
CA GLY A 484 15.71 -32.67 28.56
C GLY A 484 16.21 -31.24 28.58
#